data_fe17a671f9815171a49157962f60103e
#
_entry.id   fe17a671f9815171a49157962f60103e
#
_cell.length_a   1.000
_cell.length_b   1.000
_cell.length_c   1.000
_cell.angle_alpha   90.00
_cell.angle_beta   90.00
_cell.angle_gamma   90.00
#
_symmetry.space_group_name_H-M   'P 1'
#
loop_
_entity.id
_entity.type
_entity.pdbx_description
1 polymer ?
#
loop_
_entity_poly.entity_id
_entity_poly.type
_entity_poly.pdbx_seq_one_letter_code
_entity_poly.pdbx_strand_id
1 'polypeptide(L)'
;MIADLESNFARCSKKDSRLALPTRLQSPLSLASRALSDMLKSSGAMAGATLLSRLLGMVRVMIYARFMGDGPIASAFVYAFQIPNLFRRLLGEGALTAAFIPLFKNKEKTEGDKAMWHTANAVVSALVVISSLVIGVVMLGLSAALMWGEFDTHTRLMLELLRVVFPYMLLVCLAAVFMGMLNSRGYFFIPALGATLLNV
;
A
#
# COMPACT_ATOMS: atom_id res chain seq x y z
N MET A 1 16.02 -3.15 14.21
CA MET A 1 14.72 -3.36 13.59
C MET A 1 14.82 -3.76 12.11
N ILE A 2 15.57 -3.03 11.25
CA ILE A 2 15.80 -3.43 9.84
C ILE A 2 16.68 -4.68 9.75
N ALA A 3 17.73 -4.78 10.55
CA ALA A 3 18.63 -5.94 10.61
C ALA A 3 17.93 -7.24 11.07
N ASP A 4 16.93 -7.12 11.95
CA ASP A 4 16.15 -8.28 12.41
C ASP A 4 15.17 -8.79 11.35
N LEU A 5 14.65 -7.91 10.51
CA LEU A 5 13.85 -8.27 9.34
C LEU A 5 14.70 -9.00 8.29
N GLU A 6 15.93 -8.55 8.04
CA GLU A 6 16.86 -9.23 7.12
C GLU A 6 17.22 -10.65 7.60
N SER A 7 17.48 -10.82 8.90
CA SER A 7 17.83 -12.13 9.48
C SER A 7 16.67 -13.12 9.44
N ASN A 8 15.44 -12.66 9.68
CA ASN A 8 14.24 -13.49 9.61
C ASN A 8 13.87 -13.83 8.16
N PHE A 9 14.08 -12.90 7.23
CA PHE A 9 13.84 -13.12 5.80
C PHE A 9 14.84 -14.13 5.20
N ALA A 10 16.12 -14.02 5.54
CA ALA A 10 17.17 -14.98 5.13
C ALA A 10 16.91 -16.39 5.68
N ARG A 11 16.35 -16.49 6.88
CA ARG A 11 16.01 -17.76 7.52
C ARG A 11 14.81 -18.45 6.90
N CYS A 12 13.81 -17.69 6.43
CA CYS A 12 12.64 -18.21 5.73
C CYS A 12 13.01 -18.73 4.34
N SER A 13 13.82 -17.99 3.57
CA SER A 13 14.33 -18.40 2.25
C SER A 13 15.15 -19.69 2.31
N LYS A 14 15.94 -19.88 3.39
CA LYS A 14 16.79 -21.05 3.56
C LYS A 14 16.02 -22.32 3.98
N LYS A 15 14.81 -22.18 4.51
CA LYS A 15 13.97 -23.31 4.95
C LYS A 15 13.25 -23.99 3.78
N ASP A 16 12.89 -23.23 2.77
CA ASP A 16 12.20 -23.78 1.58
C ASP A 16 13.13 -24.49 0.61
N SER A 17 14.45 -24.17 0.63
CA SER A 17 15.45 -24.82 -0.23
C SER A 17 15.82 -26.26 0.19
N ARG A 18 15.43 -26.71 1.39
CA ARG A 18 15.81 -28.05 1.90
C ARG A 18 14.79 -29.16 1.58
N LEU A 19 13.64 -28.83 1.02
CA LEU A 19 12.57 -29.78 0.69
C LEU A 19 12.46 -30.11 -0.81
N ALA A 20 13.33 -29.56 -1.64
CA ALA A 20 13.33 -29.86 -3.07
C ALA A 20 14.13 -31.14 -3.34
N LEU A 21 13.43 -32.25 -3.60
CA LEU A 21 13.99 -33.43 -4.26
C LEU A 21 14.69 -33.01 -5.56
N PRO A 22 15.81 -33.66 -5.95
CA PRO A 22 16.57 -33.28 -7.13
C PRO A 22 15.66 -33.28 -8.37
N THR A 23 15.65 -32.20 -9.07
CA THR A 23 14.77 -31.84 -10.21
C THR A 23 14.84 -32.82 -11.40
N ARG A 24 15.73 -33.79 -11.40
CA ARG A 24 15.95 -34.76 -12.49
C ARG A 24 14.91 -35.89 -12.59
N LEU A 25 14.04 -36.06 -11.59
CA LEU A 25 13.08 -37.20 -11.55
C LEU A 25 11.61 -36.76 -11.60
N GLN A 26 11.35 -35.47 -11.74
CA GLN A 26 9.96 -35.00 -11.83
C GLN A 26 9.52 -34.92 -13.28
N SER A 27 8.46 -35.64 -13.65
CA SER A 27 7.85 -35.53 -14.97
C SER A 27 7.35 -34.11 -15.20
N PRO A 28 7.44 -33.55 -16.43
CA PRO A 28 6.97 -32.19 -16.73
C PRO A 28 5.51 -31.97 -16.38
N LEU A 29 4.69 -33.00 -16.40
CA LEU A 29 3.28 -32.99 -15.97
C LEU A 29 3.12 -32.77 -14.46
N SER A 30 3.99 -33.35 -13.63
CA SER A 30 3.94 -33.16 -12.16
C SER A 30 4.39 -31.77 -11.73
N LEU A 31 5.34 -31.18 -12.45
CA LEU A 31 5.76 -29.78 -12.23
C LEU A 31 4.68 -28.80 -12.65
N ALA A 32 4.02 -29.02 -13.79
CA ALA A 32 2.91 -28.21 -14.26
C ALA A 32 1.70 -28.27 -13.31
N SER A 33 1.35 -29.45 -12.81
CA SER A 33 0.24 -29.60 -11.86
C SER A 33 0.50 -28.94 -10.51
N ARG A 34 1.73 -29.00 -9.99
CA ARG A 34 2.13 -28.29 -8.77
C ARG A 34 2.12 -26.78 -8.97
N ALA A 35 2.70 -26.28 -10.05
CA ALA A 35 2.67 -24.85 -10.37
C ALA A 35 1.23 -24.34 -10.50
N LEU A 36 0.35 -25.10 -11.15
CA LEU A 36 -1.07 -24.76 -11.27
C LEU A 36 -1.77 -24.75 -9.90
N SER A 37 -1.51 -25.75 -9.05
CA SER A 37 -2.12 -25.81 -7.71
C SER A 37 -1.65 -24.65 -6.81
N ASP A 38 -0.38 -24.28 -6.89
CA ASP A 38 0.18 -23.17 -6.12
C ASP A 38 -0.33 -21.81 -6.63
N MET A 39 -0.47 -21.66 -7.93
CA MET A 39 -1.14 -20.49 -8.53
C MET A 39 -2.61 -20.39 -8.12
N LEU A 40 -3.36 -21.48 -8.14
CA LEU A 40 -4.78 -21.51 -7.73
C LEU A 40 -4.94 -21.20 -6.24
N LYS A 41 -4.09 -21.73 -5.37
CA LYS A 41 -4.09 -21.42 -3.92
C LYS A 41 -3.77 -19.94 -3.67
N SER A 42 -2.74 -19.42 -4.31
CA SER A 42 -2.34 -18.02 -4.19
C SER A 42 -3.41 -17.07 -4.70
N SER A 43 -3.98 -17.35 -5.88
CA SER A 43 -5.06 -16.58 -6.48
C SER A 43 -6.35 -16.64 -5.65
N GLY A 44 -6.70 -17.84 -5.13
CA GLY A 44 -7.84 -18.03 -4.26
C GLY A 44 -7.73 -17.26 -2.94
N ALA A 45 -6.56 -17.27 -2.31
CA ALA A 45 -6.29 -16.51 -1.10
C ALA A 45 -6.38 -14.98 -1.36
N MET A 46 -5.86 -14.50 -2.49
CA MET A 46 -6.00 -13.09 -2.90
C MET A 46 -7.46 -12.71 -3.16
N ALA A 47 -8.20 -13.54 -3.88
CA ALA A 47 -9.62 -13.31 -4.16
C ALA A 47 -10.43 -13.26 -2.86
N GLY A 48 -10.20 -14.18 -1.94
CA GLY A 48 -10.84 -14.21 -0.62
C GLY A 48 -10.54 -12.97 0.21
N ALA A 49 -9.28 -12.58 0.30
CA ALA A 49 -8.87 -11.35 1.01
C ALA A 49 -9.48 -10.09 0.36
N THR A 50 -9.56 -10.04 -0.96
CA THR A 50 -10.19 -8.91 -1.67
C THR A 50 -11.70 -8.85 -1.42
N LEU A 51 -12.39 -9.98 -1.43
CA LEU A 51 -13.82 -10.04 -1.10
C LEU A 51 -14.07 -9.60 0.35
N LEU A 52 -13.27 -10.09 1.30
CA LEU A 52 -13.37 -9.69 2.70
C LEU A 52 -13.14 -8.18 2.86
N SER A 53 -12.12 -7.63 2.20
CA SER A 53 -11.84 -6.19 2.20
C SER A 53 -13.02 -5.37 1.67
N ARG A 54 -13.66 -5.81 0.58
CA ARG A 54 -14.84 -5.13 0.01
C ARG A 54 -16.05 -5.19 0.92
N LEU A 55 -16.30 -6.36 1.56
CA LEU A 55 -17.40 -6.51 2.54
C LEU A 55 -17.19 -5.60 3.75
N LEU A 56 -15.98 -5.56 4.31
CA LEU A 56 -15.65 -4.67 5.42
C LEU A 56 -15.76 -3.19 5.01
N GLY A 57 -15.34 -2.84 3.80
CA GLY A 57 -15.54 -1.49 3.25
C GLY A 57 -17.01 -1.10 3.13
N MET A 58 -17.87 -2.04 2.72
CA MET A 58 -19.33 -1.82 2.67
C MET A 58 -19.91 -1.63 4.07
N VAL A 59 -19.53 -2.47 5.04
CA VAL A 59 -19.96 -2.33 6.44
C VAL A 59 -19.52 -0.98 7.01
N ARG A 60 -18.29 -0.55 6.75
CA ARG A 60 -17.80 0.78 7.16
C ARG A 60 -18.65 1.91 6.60
N VAL A 61 -18.98 1.86 5.32
CA VAL A 61 -19.83 2.89 4.69
C VAL A 61 -21.23 2.90 5.29
N MET A 62 -21.81 1.73 5.59
CA MET A 62 -23.11 1.64 6.27
C MET A 62 -23.06 2.23 7.68
N ILE A 63 -21.99 1.98 8.43
CA ILE A 63 -21.78 2.56 9.75
C ILE A 63 -21.68 4.08 9.65
N TYR A 64 -20.89 4.61 8.72
CA TYR A 64 -20.79 6.06 8.50
C TYR A 64 -22.12 6.68 8.13
N ALA A 65 -22.88 6.08 7.20
CA ALA A 65 -24.19 6.58 6.82
C ALA A 65 -25.17 6.61 8.00
N ARG A 66 -25.09 5.61 8.90
CA ARG A 66 -25.96 5.56 10.07
C ARG A 66 -25.60 6.58 11.15
N PHE A 67 -24.31 6.86 11.36
CA PHE A 67 -23.86 7.78 12.42
C PHE A 67 -23.76 9.23 11.96
N MET A 68 -23.31 9.47 10.75
CA MET A 68 -23.13 10.84 10.23
C MET A 68 -24.35 11.34 9.45
N GLY A 69 -25.26 10.44 9.03
CA GLY A 69 -26.41 10.79 8.21
C GLY A 69 -26.03 11.33 6.83
N ASP A 70 -26.94 12.04 6.19
CA ASP A 70 -26.75 12.67 4.87
C ASP A 70 -26.56 14.20 5.02
N GLY A 71 -25.82 14.60 6.06
CA GLY A 71 -25.63 16.00 6.42
C GLY A 71 -24.38 16.65 5.83
N PRO A 72 -24.22 17.97 6.02
CA PRO A 72 -23.03 18.72 5.58
C PRO A 72 -21.72 18.18 6.16
N ILE A 73 -21.76 17.62 7.37
CA ILE A 73 -20.59 17.05 8.04
C ILE A 73 -20.10 15.79 7.32
N ALA A 74 -21.05 14.92 6.92
CA ALA A 74 -20.72 13.69 6.19
C ALA A 74 -20.09 14.00 4.83
N SER A 75 -20.67 14.95 4.09
CA SER A 75 -20.13 15.36 2.79
C SER A 75 -18.75 16.02 2.92
N ALA A 76 -18.55 16.91 3.91
CA ALA A 76 -17.26 17.54 4.17
C ALA A 76 -16.16 16.50 4.49
N PHE A 77 -16.48 15.48 5.29
CA PHE A 77 -15.56 14.38 5.61
C PHE A 77 -15.19 13.56 4.39
N VAL A 78 -16.17 13.18 3.56
CA VAL A 78 -15.95 12.40 2.34
C VAL A 78 -15.01 13.16 1.39
N TYR A 79 -15.25 14.44 1.15
CA TYR A 79 -14.40 15.27 0.29
C TYR A 79 -12.99 15.45 0.87
N ALA A 80 -12.88 15.71 2.18
CA ALA A 80 -11.59 15.84 2.86
C ALA A 80 -10.74 14.56 2.76
N PHE A 81 -11.38 13.39 2.83
CA PHE A 81 -10.69 12.10 2.72
C PHE A 81 -10.37 11.72 1.28
N GLN A 82 -11.16 12.18 0.31
CA GLN A 82 -10.98 11.84 -1.10
C GLN A 82 -9.68 12.39 -1.68
N ILE A 83 -9.23 13.57 -1.27
CA ILE A 83 -8.02 14.23 -1.77
C ILE A 83 -6.76 13.43 -1.40
N PRO A 84 -6.47 13.10 -0.13
CA PRO A 84 -5.34 12.26 0.23
C PRO A 84 -5.38 10.87 -0.42
N ASN A 85 -6.58 10.30 -0.58
CA ASN A 85 -6.76 9.02 -1.22
C ASN A 85 -6.45 9.04 -2.73
N LEU A 86 -6.71 10.16 -3.41
CA LEU A 86 -6.30 10.37 -4.80
C LEU A 86 -4.78 10.38 -4.93
N PHE A 87 -4.08 11.09 -4.05
CA PHE A 87 -2.60 11.08 -4.00
C PHE A 87 -2.05 9.69 -3.71
N ARG A 88 -2.67 8.92 -2.81
CA ARG A 88 -2.33 7.53 -2.58
C ARG A 88 -2.41 6.69 -3.85
N ARG A 89 -3.47 6.83 -4.63
CA ARG A 89 -3.64 6.11 -5.90
C ARG A 89 -2.59 6.51 -6.93
N LEU A 90 -2.29 7.79 -7.04
CA LEU A 90 -1.29 8.30 -7.99
C LEU A 90 0.13 7.85 -7.62
N LEU A 91 0.52 8.04 -6.37
CA LEU A 91 1.89 7.80 -5.90
C LEU A 91 2.10 6.33 -5.48
N GLY A 92 1.15 5.72 -4.79
CA GLY A 92 1.32 4.38 -4.22
C GLY A 92 0.97 3.24 -5.17
N GLU A 93 -0.13 3.34 -5.90
CA GLU A 93 -0.64 2.23 -6.74
C GLU A 93 -0.37 2.43 -8.24
N GLY A 94 -0.15 3.67 -8.67
CA GLY A 94 -0.02 4.02 -10.07
C GLY A 94 1.44 4.09 -10.55
N ALA A 95 1.89 5.31 -10.84
CA ALA A 95 3.16 5.56 -11.52
C ALA A 95 4.39 5.04 -10.76
N LEU A 96 4.43 5.21 -9.42
CA LEU A 96 5.59 4.79 -8.63
C LEU A 96 5.72 3.27 -8.62
N THR A 97 4.65 2.54 -8.38
CA THR A 97 4.67 1.07 -8.34
C THR A 97 5.01 0.48 -9.71
N ALA A 98 4.44 1.03 -10.77
CA ALA A 98 4.71 0.59 -12.15
C ALA A 98 6.17 0.80 -12.57
N ALA A 99 6.80 1.90 -12.16
CA ALA A 99 8.20 2.19 -12.45
C ALA A 99 9.16 1.46 -11.51
N PHE A 100 8.80 1.34 -10.22
CA PHE A 100 9.67 0.81 -9.19
C PHE A 100 9.83 -0.70 -9.25
N ILE A 101 8.75 -1.47 -9.47
CA ILE A 101 8.80 -2.94 -9.46
C ILE A 101 9.76 -3.51 -10.52
N PRO A 102 9.76 -3.08 -11.80
CA PRO A 102 10.72 -3.54 -12.78
C PRO A 102 12.16 -3.21 -12.41
N LEU A 103 12.39 -1.97 -11.93
CA LEU A 103 13.72 -1.52 -11.50
C LEU A 103 14.23 -2.38 -10.33
N PHE A 104 13.39 -2.63 -9.34
CA PHE A 104 13.70 -3.44 -8.17
C PHE A 104 14.09 -4.86 -8.55
N LYS A 105 13.30 -5.53 -9.42
CA LYS A 105 13.59 -6.88 -9.92
C LYS A 105 14.83 -6.94 -10.80
N ASN A 106 15.07 -5.92 -11.61
CA ASN A 106 16.26 -5.87 -12.45
C ASN A 106 17.53 -5.75 -11.61
N LYS A 107 17.54 -4.88 -10.61
CA LYS A 107 18.66 -4.72 -9.67
C LYS A 107 18.93 -5.98 -8.87
N GLU A 108 17.90 -6.69 -8.42
CA GLU A 108 18.01 -7.98 -7.75
C GLU A 108 18.75 -9.01 -8.63
N LYS A 109 18.40 -9.07 -9.93
CA LYS A 109 18.99 -10.03 -10.87
C LYS A 109 20.40 -9.69 -11.33
N THR A 110 20.71 -8.41 -11.51
CA THR A 110 21.98 -7.96 -12.12
C THR A 110 23.07 -7.66 -11.10
N GLU A 111 22.71 -7.10 -9.95
CA GLU A 111 23.66 -6.59 -8.96
C GLU A 111 23.53 -7.24 -7.58
N GLY A 112 22.53 -8.12 -7.40
CA GLY A 112 22.31 -8.87 -6.16
C GLY A 112 21.53 -8.10 -5.09
N ASP A 113 21.29 -8.78 -3.97
CA ASP A 113 20.42 -8.31 -2.88
C ASP A 113 20.83 -6.96 -2.27
N LYS A 114 22.14 -6.72 -2.11
CA LYS A 114 22.61 -5.47 -1.50
C LYS A 114 22.27 -4.24 -2.34
N ALA A 115 22.49 -4.31 -3.65
CA ALA A 115 22.15 -3.20 -4.57
C ALA A 115 20.66 -2.99 -4.68
N MET A 116 19.87 -4.07 -4.65
CA MET A 116 18.43 -4.02 -4.60
C MET A 116 17.93 -3.27 -3.36
N TRP A 117 18.44 -3.59 -2.15
CA TRP A 117 18.06 -2.91 -0.91
C TRP A 117 18.49 -1.44 -0.88
N HIS A 118 19.67 -1.12 -1.45
CA HIS A 118 20.11 0.26 -1.59
C HIS A 118 19.15 1.07 -2.48
N THR A 119 18.73 0.49 -3.60
CA THR A 119 17.74 1.12 -4.50
C THR A 119 16.38 1.29 -3.81
N ALA A 120 15.90 0.27 -3.08
CA ALA A 120 14.67 0.34 -2.31
C ALA A 120 14.71 1.47 -1.27
N ASN A 121 15.81 1.56 -0.52
CA ASN A 121 15.98 2.60 0.49
C ASN A 121 16.05 4.01 -0.12
N ALA A 122 16.71 4.18 -1.26
CA ALA A 122 16.75 5.44 -1.99
C ALA A 122 15.35 5.88 -2.45
N VAL A 123 14.54 4.95 -3.00
CA VAL A 123 13.15 5.25 -3.42
C VAL A 123 12.27 5.59 -2.23
N VAL A 124 12.35 4.84 -1.13
CA VAL A 124 11.60 5.12 0.10
C VAL A 124 12.00 6.48 0.68
N SER A 125 13.30 6.80 0.73
CA SER A 125 13.77 8.10 1.22
C SER A 125 13.29 9.25 0.34
N ALA A 126 13.37 9.10 -0.98
CA ALA A 126 12.86 10.09 -1.93
C ALA A 126 11.34 10.30 -1.76
N LEU A 127 10.58 9.21 -1.61
CA LEU A 127 9.14 9.28 -1.37
C LEU A 127 8.83 10.03 -0.07
N VAL A 128 9.54 9.73 1.02
CA VAL A 128 9.36 10.42 2.32
C VAL A 128 9.63 11.92 2.16
N VAL A 129 10.73 12.29 1.52
CA VAL A 129 11.09 13.71 1.34
C VAL A 129 10.07 14.43 0.48
N ILE A 130 9.73 13.88 -0.68
CA ILE A 130 8.75 14.48 -1.61
C ILE A 130 7.38 14.59 -0.95
N SER A 131 6.89 13.52 -0.32
CA SER A 131 5.58 13.53 0.34
C SER A 131 5.54 14.50 1.52
N SER A 132 6.62 14.58 2.31
CA SER A 132 6.72 15.54 3.42
C SER A 132 6.73 16.98 2.92
N LEU A 133 7.42 17.26 1.82
CA LEU A 133 7.42 18.59 1.18
C LEU A 133 6.00 18.96 0.70
N VAL A 134 5.34 18.04 0.00
CA VAL A 134 3.96 18.26 -0.48
C VAL A 134 3.01 18.50 0.70
N ILE A 135 3.10 17.67 1.74
CA ILE A 135 2.31 17.85 2.96
C ILE A 135 2.58 19.22 3.58
N GLY A 136 3.84 19.60 3.73
CA GLY A 136 4.23 20.89 4.29
C GLY A 136 3.63 22.07 3.51
N VAL A 137 3.75 22.05 2.19
CA VAL A 137 3.20 23.12 1.32
C VAL A 137 1.67 23.17 1.43
N VAL A 138 0.99 22.02 1.37
CA VAL A 138 -0.47 21.98 1.48
C VAL A 138 -0.94 22.41 2.87
N MET A 139 -0.27 21.98 3.94
CA MET A 139 -0.59 22.38 5.31
C MET A 139 -0.43 23.90 5.53
N LEU A 140 0.62 24.49 4.97
CA LEU A 140 0.80 25.95 5.00
C LEU A 140 -0.30 26.65 4.21
N GLY A 141 -0.61 26.19 3.01
CA GLY A 141 -1.69 26.74 2.17
C GLY A 141 -3.06 26.66 2.85
N LEU A 142 -3.41 25.48 3.42
CA LEU A 142 -4.66 25.30 4.17
C LEU A 142 -4.72 26.22 5.41
N SER A 143 -3.59 26.36 6.12
CA SER A 143 -3.53 27.22 7.30
C SER A 143 -3.70 28.67 6.91
N ALA A 144 -3.06 29.14 5.85
CA ALA A 144 -3.20 30.50 5.33
C ALA A 144 -4.64 30.75 4.85
N ALA A 145 -5.21 29.80 4.11
CA ALA A 145 -6.60 29.90 3.65
C ALA A 145 -7.57 30.04 4.82
N LEU A 146 -7.43 29.22 5.87
CA LEU A 146 -8.30 29.27 7.06
C LEU A 146 -8.13 30.56 7.88
N MET A 147 -6.93 31.20 7.83
CA MET A 147 -6.67 32.45 8.56
C MET A 147 -7.20 33.69 7.84
N TRP A 148 -7.13 33.70 6.51
CA TRP A 148 -7.43 34.92 5.72
C TRP A 148 -8.69 34.79 4.85
N GLY A 149 -9.19 33.56 4.65
CA GLY A 149 -10.37 33.33 3.81
C GLY A 149 -11.66 33.44 4.59
N GLU A 150 -12.64 34.12 4.03
CA GLU A 150 -14.04 34.10 4.46
C GLU A 150 -14.74 32.94 3.77
N PHE A 151 -14.86 31.81 4.44
CA PHE A 151 -15.49 30.63 3.91
C PHE A 151 -16.84 30.35 4.59
N ASP A 152 -17.78 29.81 3.81
CA ASP A 152 -18.99 29.22 4.35
C ASP A 152 -18.66 28.11 5.38
N THR A 153 -19.54 27.92 6.34
CA THR A 153 -19.36 26.96 7.45
C THR A 153 -19.01 25.55 6.97
N HIS A 154 -19.64 25.12 5.87
CA HIS A 154 -19.40 23.80 5.27
C HIS A 154 -17.97 23.71 4.68
N THR A 155 -17.54 24.71 3.92
CA THR A 155 -16.20 24.75 3.31
C THR A 155 -15.13 24.84 4.38
N ARG A 156 -15.33 25.64 5.41
CA ARG A 156 -14.40 25.75 6.54
C ARG A 156 -14.22 24.41 7.25
N LEU A 157 -15.30 23.71 7.55
CA LEU A 157 -15.27 22.37 8.16
C LEU A 157 -14.50 21.39 7.27
N MET A 158 -14.74 21.41 5.96
CA MET A 158 -14.03 20.56 4.99
C MET A 158 -12.53 20.83 5.00
N LEU A 159 -12.10 22.09 5.02
CA LEU A 159 -10.67 22.48 5.06
C LEU A 159 -10.01 22.09 6.39
N GLU A 160 -10.71 22.23 7.52
CA GLU A 160 -10.23 21.80 8.84
C GLU A 160 -10.05 20.27 8.89
N LEU A 161 -11.02 19.52 8.39
CA LEU A 161 -10.93 18.06 8.30
C LEU A 161 -9.81 17.62 7.34
N LEU A 162 -9.68 18.28 6.19
CA LEU A 162 -8.59 18.01 5.24
C LEU A 162 -7.23 18.23 5.90
N ARG A 163 -7.08 19.30 6.67
CA ARG A 163 -5.85 19.60 7.41
C ARG A 163 -5.47 18.49 8.39
N VAL A 164 -6.46 17.87 9.05
CA VAL A 164 -6.21 16.76 9.99
C VAL A 164 -5.88 15.47 9.24
N VAL A 165 -6.56 15.19 8.13
CA VAL A 165 -6.43 13.92 7.40
C VAL A 165 -5.23 13.92 6.45
N PHE A 166 -4.80 15.09 5.94
CA PHE A 166 -3.78 15.16 4.89
C PHE A 166 -2.42 14.53 5.27
N PRO A 167 -1.88 14.67 6.50
CA PRO A 167 -0.64 14.00 6.91
C PRO A 167 -0.67 12.47 6.83
N TYR A 168 -1.86 11.85 6.91
CA TYR A 168 -2.05 10.42 6.73
C TYR A 168 -1.57 9.93 5.35
N MET A 169 -1.54 10.80 4.35
CA MET A 169 -1.07 10.49 2.99
C MET A 169 0.34 9.87 2.99
N LEU A 170 1.27 10.36 3.83
CA LEU A 170 2.64 9.83 3.92
C LEU A 170 2.63 8.35 4.31
N LEU A 171 1.89 8.00 5.36
CA LEU A 171 1.83 6.63 5.87
C LEU A 171 1.25 5.66 4.83
N VAL A 172 0.22 6.09 4.14
CA VAL A 172 -0.44 5.25 3.13
C VAL A 172 0.41 5.08 1.88
N CYS A 173 1.13 6.13 1.44
CA CYS A 173 2.08 6.01 0.34
C CYS A 173 3.25 5.07 0.68
N LEU A 174 3.78 5.14 1.89
CA LEU A 174 4.80 4.20 2.38
C LEU A 174 4.27 2.76 2.41
N ALA A 175 3.09 2.56 2.97
CA ALA A 175 2.45 1.25 2.99
C ALA A 175 2.26 0.67 1.59
N ALA A 176 1.85 1.49 0.61
CA ALA A 176 1.69 1.07 -0.78
C ALA A 176 3.02 0.62 -1.43
N VAL A 177 4.13 1.34 -1.18
CA VAL A 177 5.46 0.93 -1.66
C VAL A 177 5.91 -0.38 -1.03
N PHE A 178 5.74 -0.55 0.29
CA PHE A 178 6.08 -1.82 0.96
C PHE A 178 5.22 -2.98 0.46
N MET A 179 3.93 -2.76 0.23
CA MET A 179 3.05 -3.75 -0.40
C MET A 179 3.51 -4.11 -1.82
N GLY A 180 3.96 -3.12 -2.61
CA GLY A 180 4.55 -3.34 -3.93
C GLY A 180 5.81 -4.20 -3.88
N MET A 181 6.71 -3.94 -2.92
CA MET A 181 7.91 -4.76 -2.70
C MET A 181 7.57 -6.21 -2.33
N LEU A 182 6.61 -6.42 -1.43
CA LEU A 182 6.15 -7.75 -1.05
C LEU A 182 5.53 -8.50 -2.23
N ASN A 183 4.68 -7.83 -3.00
CA ASN A 183 4.08 -8.39 -4.21
C ASN A 183 5.15 -8.77 -5.24
N SER A 184 6.20 -7.97 -5.41
CA SER A 184 7.29 -8.26 -6.34
C SER A 184 8.08 -9.51 -5.97
N ARG A 185 8.09 -9.88 -4.69
CA ARG A 185 8.71 -11.10 -4.15
C ARG A 185 7.76 -12.30 -4.05
N GLY A 186 6.52 -12.17 -4.53
CA GLY A 186 5.53 -13.25 -4.52
C GLY A 186 4.73 -13.40 -3.22
N TYR A 187 4.90 -12.48 -2.26
CA TYR A 187 4.10 -12.44 -1.03
C TYR A 187 2.83 -11.62 -1.26
N PHE A 188 1.78 -12.27 -1.75
CA PHE A 188 0.51 -11.59 -2.08
C PHE A 188 -0.48 -11.51 -0.91
N PHE A 189 -0.39 -12.43 0.04
CA PHE A 189 -1.33 -12.51 1.15
C PHE A 189 -1.22 -11.33 2.12
N ILE A 190 0.00 -10.93 2.49
CA ILE A 190 0.24 -9.82 3.43
C ILE A 190 -0.27 -8.48 2.87
N PRO A 191 0.03 -8.10 1.60
CA PRO A 191 -0.56 -6.92 0.99
C PRO A 191 -2.09 -6.94 0.92
N ALA A 192 -2.68 -8.11 0.67
CA ALA A 192 -4.14 -8.27 0.66
C ALA A 192 -4.75 -8.04 2.04
N LEU A 193 -4.12 -8.53 3.11
CA LEU A 193 -4.51 -8.23 4.50
C LEU A 193 -4.36 -6.75 4.84
N GLY A 194 -3.29 -6.08 4.37
CA GLY A 194 -3.09 -4.65 4.57
C GLY A 194 -4.25 -3.83 4.01
N ALA A 195 -4.73 -4.17 2.80
CA ALA A 195 -5.92 -3.55 2.22
C ALA A 195 -7.20 -3.80 3.06
N THR A 196 -7.30 -4.96 3.70
CA THR A 196 -8.41 -5.29 4.59
C THR A 196 -8.37 -4.45 5.87
N LEU A 197 -7.20 -4.30 6.49
CA LEU A 197 -7.00 -3.47 7.69
C LEU A 197 -7.33 -2.00 7.47
N LEU A 198 -7.12 -1.47 6.26
CA LEU A 198 -7.51 -0.10 5.90
C LEU A 198 -9.03 0.10 5.82
N ASN A 199 -9.80 -0.98 5.78
CA ASN A 199 -11.27 -0.94 5.69
C ASN A 199 -11.97 -1.24 7.04
N VAL A 200 -11.21 -1.55 8.08
CA VAL A 200 -11.69 -1.73 9.46
C VAL A 200 -11.50 -0.44 10.26
#